data_d994f5246f5d18d0fa975b6b843673ac
#
_entry.id   d994f5246f5d18d0fa975b6b843673ac
#
_cell.length_a   1.000
_cell.length_b   1.000
_cell.length_c   1.000
_cell.angle_alpha   90.00
_cell.angle_beta   90.00
_cell.angle_gamma   90.00
#
_symmetry.space_group_name_H-M   'P 1'
#
loop_
_entity.id
_entity.type
_entity.pdbx_description
1 polymer ?
#
loop_
_entity_poly.entity_id
_entity_poly.type
_entity_poly.pdbx_seq_one_letter_code
_entity_poly.pdbx_strand_id
1 'polypeptide(L)'
;MRLNVRAELVFDFGEGTDAIVSVQAAQSDEQGVLWEQLTLTPPANMVQDQADERGERRFRARLAGEVRIVYEALVDNGRRIPLPPSVRKPDWLELPQSVLQYLSPSRYCPSDRFLLFANREFGHIADGGAQVLAVLDWIHNHVDYTPGVSTVETTAE
;
A
#
# COMPACT_ATOMS: atom_id res chain seq x y z
N MET A 1 -9.21 14.51 -9.72
CA MET A 1 -8.85 15.51 -8.66
C MET A 1 -7.34 15.60 -8.61
N ARG A 2 -6.80 16.82 -8.66
CA ARG A 2 -5.34 17.02 -8.57
C ARG A 2 -4.92 17.19 -7.11
N LEU A 3 -3.87 16.47 -6.72
CA LEU A 3 -3.33 16.45 -5.37
C LEU A 3 -1.84 16.76 -5.41
N ASN A 4 -1.38 17.65 -4.54
CA ASN A 4 0.03 17.78 -4.22
C ASN A 4 0.36 16.78 -3.11
N VAL A 5 1.34 15.92 -3.38
CA VAL A 5 1.81 14.90 -2.44
C VAL A 5 3.23 15.24 -2.03
N ARG A 6 3.52 15.17 -0.72
CA ARG A 6 4.87 15.29 -0.19
C ARG A 6 5.09 14.26 0.90
N ALA A 7 6.17 13.52 0.77
CA ALA A 7 6.69 12.63 1.81
C ALA A 7 8.12 13.03 2.15
N GLU A 8 8.41 13.05 3.44
CA GLU A 8 9.75 13.37 3.95
C GLU A 8 10.11 12.34 5.02
N LEU A 9 11.20 11.63 4.80
CA LEU A 9 11.68 10.56 5.65
C LEU A 9 13.14 10.84 6.01
N VAL A 10 13.50 10.63 7.26
CA VAL A 10 14.88 10.72 7.73
C VAL A 10 15.23 9.41 8.43
N PHE A 11 16.23 8.71 7.94
CA PHE A 11 16.70 7.46 8.52
C PHE A 11 18.21 7.44 8.66
N ASP A 12 18.69 6.80 9.71
CA ASP A 12 20.10 6.45 9.86
C ASP A 12 20.33 5.03 9.34
N PHE A 13 21.13 4.91 8.27
CA PHE A 13 21.48 3.64 7.63
C PHE A 13 22.81 3.05 8.14
N GLY A 14 23.39 3.63 9.20
CA GLY A 14 24.64 3.17 9.79
C GLY A 14 25.81 3.19 8.81
N GLU A 15 26.64 2.14 8.82
CA GLU A 15 27.85 2.05 7.98
C GLU A 15 27.54 1.78 6.49
N GLY A 16 26.30 1.39 6.17
CA GLY A 16 25.83 1.17 4.80
C GLY A 16 24.82 0.04 4.71
N THR A 17 23.72 0.33 4.00
CA THR A 17 22.59 -0.59 3.86
C THR A 17 22.09 -0.57 2.41
N ASP A 18 21.83 -1.76 1.87
CA ASP A 18 21.10 -1.90 0.61
C ASP A 18 19.62 -1.72 0.88
N ALA A 19 19.08 -0.59 0.45
CA ALA A 19 17.72 -0.17 0.73
C ALA A 19 16.80 -0.32 -0.48
N ILE A 20 15.57 -0.79 -0.24
CA ILE A 20 14.44 -0.74 -1.18
C ILE A 20 13.41 0.21 -0.55
N VAL A 21 13.06 1.27 -1.26
CA VAL A 21 12.16 2.31 -0.74
C VAL A 21 10.95 2.47 -1.64
N SER A 22 9.75 2.35 -1.06
CA SER A 22 8.46 2.57 -1.71
C SER A 22 7.85 3.87 -1.16
N VAL A 23 8.13 4.99 -1.81
CA VAL A 23 7.65 6.33 -1.39
C VAL A 23 6.95 7.06 -2.53
N GLN A 24 7.16 6.61 -3.76
CA GLN A 24 6.64 7.24 -4.96
C GLN A 24 5.14 6.95 -5.13
N ALA A 25 4.40 7.93 -5.61
CA ALA A 25 2.99 7.73 -5.95
C ALA A 25 2.84 6.64 -7.02
N ALA A 26 1.86 5.77 -6.87
CA ALA A 26 1.56 4.76 -7.87
C ALA A 26 1.15 5.42 -9.20
N GLN A 27 1.45 4.74 -10.31
CA GLN A 27 1.06 5.17 -11.64
C GLN A 27 0.22 4.07 -12.28
N SER A 28 -1.07 4.33 -12.47
CA SER A 28 -2.04 3.37 -13.03
C SER A 28 -2.94 4.06 -14.04
N ASP A 29 -3.87 3.32 -14.63
CA ASP A 29 -4.88 3.89 -15.55
C ASP A 29 -5.83 4.88 -14.85
N GLU A 30 -6.00 4.76 -13.54
CA GLU A 30 -6.86 5.62 -12.73
C GLU A 30 -6.11 6.79 -12.08
N GLN A 31 -4.77 6.72 -12.01
CA GLN A 31 -3.94 7.73 -11.37
C GLN A 31 -2.73 8.09 -12.21
N GLY A 32 -2.68 9.32 -12.71
CA GLY A 32 -1.54 9.87 -13.43
C GLY A 32 -0.61 10.69 -12.54
N VAL A 33 0.68 10.51 -12.69
CA VAL A 33 1.70 11.39 -12.09
C VAL A 33 2.05 12.45 -13.12
N LEU A 34 1.64 13.70 -12.86
CA LEU A 34 1.83 14.82 -13.80
C LEU A 34 3.21 15.44 -13.67
N TRP A 35 3.76 15.44 -12.47
CA TRP A 35 5.09 15.91 -12.13
C TRP A 35 5.55 15.22 -10.86
N GLU A 36 6.84 14.95 -10.75
CA GLU A 36 7.43 14.41 -9.53
C GLU A 36 8.90 14.76 -9.39
N GLN A 37 9.37 14.77 -8.16
CA GLN A 37 10.77 14.90 -7.80
C GLN A 37 11.08 14.01 -6.59
N LEU A 38 12.17 13.24 -6.70
CA LEU A 38 12.74 12.46 -5.61
C LEU A 38 14.17 12.94 -5.33
N THR A 39 14.41 13.31 -4.09
CA THR A 39 15.71 13.87 -3.66
C THR A 39 16.26 13.09 -2.48
N LEU A 40 17.52 12.71 -2.54
CA LEU A 40 18.29 12.15 -1.43
C LEU A 40 19.30 13.17 -0.94
N THR A 41 19.40 13.34 0.37
CA THR A 41 20.41 14.20 1.01
C THR A 41 21.09 13.43 2.13
N PRO A 42 22.42 13.16 2.06
CA PRO A 42 23.30 13.49 0.95
C PRO A 42 22.92 12.75 -0.35
N PRO A 43 23.33 13.26 -1.52
CA PRO A 43 23.06 12.61 -2.79
C PRO A 43 23.67 11.21 -2.84
N ALA A 44 22.90 10.24 -3.36
CA ALA A 44 23.34 8.87 -3.56
C ALA A 44 22.90 8.35 -4.94
N ASN A 45 23.67 7.43 -5.50
CA ASN A 45 23.25 6.73 -6.70
C ASN A 45 22.04 5.84 -6.38
N MET A 46 21.01 5.96 -7.19
CA MET A 46 19.79 5.15 -7.05
C MET A 46 19.34 4.61 -8.40
N VAL A 47 18.68 3.46 -8.36
CA VAL A 47 17.98 2.88 -9.49
C VAL A 47 16.50 2.99 -9.20
N GLN A 48 15.77 3.71 -10.03
CA GLN A 48 14.32 3.82 -9.95
C GLN A 48 13.70 2.74 -10.84
N ASP A 49 12.80 1.95 -10.26
CA ASP A 49 12.07 0.92 -11.01
C ASP A 49 10.87 1.57 -11.72
N GLN A 50 10.55 1.05 -12.90
CA GLN A 50 9.32 1.42 -13.59
C GLN A 50 8.10 0.88 -12.82
N ALA A 51 6.93 1.48 -13.06
CA ALA A 51 5.69 0.98 -12.50
C ALA A 51 5.44 -0.47 -12.92
N ASP A 52 5.08 -1.31 -11.97
CA ASP A 52 4.62 -2.67 -12.23
C ASP A 52 3.17 -2.68 -12.75
N GLU A 53 2.58 -3.86 -12.94
CA GLU A 53 1.19 -4.04 -13.42
C GLU A 53 0.13 -3.38 -12.52
N ARG A 54 0.49 -3.02 -11.29
CA ARG A 54 -0.39 -2.33 -10.31
C ARG A 54 -0.05 -0.85 -10.16
N GLY A 55 0.94 -0.39 -10.90
CA GLY A 55 1.43 0.96 -10.81
C GLY A 55 2.40 1.21 -9.64
N GLU A 56 2.80 0.16 -8.89
CA GLU A 56 3.76 0.30 -7.80
C GLU A 56 5.14 0.62 -8.33
N ARG A 57 5.81 1.57 -7.67
CA ARG A 57 7.16 2.02 -8.02
C ARG A 57 8.04 2.04 -6.78
N ARG A 58 9.30 1.73 -6.99
CA ARG A 58 10.31 1.67 -5.93
C ARG A 58 11.62 2.25 -6.44
N PHE A 59 12.46 2.65 -5.53
CA PHE A 59 13.88 2.83 -5.86
C PHE A 59 14.75 1.97 -4.96
N ARG A 60 15.93 1.65 -5.47
CA ARG A 60 16.97 0.91 -4.77
C ARG A 60 18.22 1.75 -4.70
N ALA A 61 18.84 1.79 -3.52
CA ALA A 61 20.10 2.52 -3.31
C ALA A 61 20.91 1.87 -2.21
N ARG A 62 22.22 2.06 -2.24
CA ARG A 62 23.08 1.81 -1.09
C ARG A 62 23.23 3.10 -0.32
N LEU A 63 22.71 3.15 0.90
CA LEU A 63 22.65 4.34 1.73
C LEU A 63 23.49 4.14 2.99
N ALA A 64 24.12 5.21 3.49
CA ALA A 64 24.95 5.17 4.70
C ALA A 64 24.77 6.46 5.50
N GLY A 65 24.87 6.35 6.83
CA GLY A 65 24.66 7.45 7.76
C GLY A 65 23.23 7.98 7.72
N GLU A 66 23.03 9.21 8.18
CA GLU A 66 21.74 9.86 8.13
C GLU A 66 21.41 10.32 6.70
N VAL A 67 20.31 9.83 6.17
CA VAL A 67 19.82 10.19 4.83
C VAL A 67 18.39 10.71 4.94
N ARG A 68 18.18 11.89 4.36
CA ARG A 68 16.88 12.51 4.16
C ARG A 68 16.38 12.19 2.77
N ILE A 69 15.19 11.60 2.68
CA ILE A 69 14.49 11.24 1.45
C ILE A 69 13.30 12.17 1.33
N VAL A 70 13.24 12.96 0.27
CA VAL A 70 12.09 13.84 -0.02
C VAL A 70 11.51 13.45 -1.35
N TYR A 71 10.24 13.15 -1.36
CA TYR A 71 9.45 12.92 -2.56
C TYR A 71 8.32 13.95 -2.65
N GLU A 72 8.21 14.58 -3.79
CA GLU A 72 7.15 15.53 -4.09
C GLU A 72 6.52 15.19 -5.43
N ALA A 73 5.20 15.27 -5.54
CA ALA A 73 4.51 14.97 -6.78
C ALA A 73 3.20 15.75 -6.91
N LEU A 74 2.83 16.03 -8.16
CA LEU A 74 1.50 16.45 -8.57
C LEU A 74 0.83 15.24 -9.22
N VAL A 75 -0.24 14.75 -8.61
CA VAL A 75 -0.97 13.54 -9.06
C VAL A 75 -2.37 13.92 -9.50
N ASP A 76 -2.81 13.36 -10.61
CA ASP A 76 -4.23 13.39 -10.98
C ASP A 76 -4.87 12.05 -10.60
N ASN A 77 -5.62 12.05 -9.51
CA ASN A 77 -6.43 10.95 -9.03
C ASN A 77 -7.89 11.18 -9.48
N GLY A 78 -8.09 11.20 -10.78
CA GLY A 78 -9.31 11.73 -11.40
C GLY A 78 -10.48 10.77 -11.40
N ARG A 79 -10.26 9.46 -11.30
CA ARG A 79 -11.33 8.48 -11.47
C ARG A 79 -11.57 7.67 -10.20
N ARG A 80 -12.73 7.87 -9.59
CA ARG A 80 -13.20 7.05 -8.49
C ARG A 80 -14.34 6.16 -8.99
N ILE A 81 -14.14 4.85 -8.95
CA ILE A 81 -15.17 3.88 -9.33
C ILE A 81 -15.76 3.30 -8.04
N PRO A 82 -17.06 3.52 -7.76
CA PRO A 82 -17.70 2.88 -6.62
C PRO A 82 -17.72 1.36 -6.79
N LEU A 83 -17.49 0.62 -5.71
CA LEU A 83 -17.66 -0.82 -5.69
C LEU A 83 -19.17 -1.14 -5.57
N PRO A 84 -19.80 -1.79 -6.58
CA PRO A 84 -21.19 -2.18 -6.46
C PRO A 84 -21.34 -3.30 -5.39
N PRO A 85 -22.33 -3.21 -4.48
CA PRO A 85 -22.56 -4.27 -3.49
C PRO A 85 -22.83 -5.65 -4.09
N SER A 86 -23.43 -5.70 -5.28
CA SER A 86 -23.79 -6.92 -6.00
C SER A 86 -22.65 -7.63 -6.73
N VAL A 87 -21.41 -7.14 -6.62
CA VAL A 87 -20.24 -7.82 -7.21
C VAL A 87 -20.08 -9.19 -6.52
N ARG A 88 -20.16 -10.26 -7.32
CA ARG A 88 -20.01 -11.63 -6.79
C ARG A 88 -18.55 -11.91 -6.40
N LYS A 89 -18.37 -12.85 -5.50
CA LYS A 89 -17.05 -13.47 -5.29
C LYS A 89 -16.69 -14.30 -6.51
N PRO A 90 -15.49 -14.16 -7.08
CA PRO A 90 -15.03 -15.09 -8.10
C PRO A 90 -14.89 -16.50 -7.53
N ASP A 91 -15.05 -17.51 -8.38
CA ASP A 91 -14.65 -18.86 -8.01
C ASP A 91 -13.14 -18.93 -7.79
N TRP A 92 -12.69 -19.86 -6.96
CA TRP A 92 -11.28 -20.10 -6.71
C TRP A 92 -10.48 -20.31 -8.00
N LEU A 93 -11.03 -21.05 -8.95
CA LEU A 93 -10.39 -21.37 -10.23
C LEU A 93 -10.37 -20.19 -11.21
N GLU A 94 -11.18 -19.16 -10.95
CA GLU A 94 -11.24 -17.94 -11.76
C GLU A 94 -10.25 -16.86 -11.29
N LEU A 95 -9.55 -17.08 -10.16
CA LEU A 95 -8.64 -16.09 -9.61
C LEU A 95 -7.40 -15.89 -10.51
N PRO A 96 -7.08 -14.64 -10.90
CA PRO A 96 -5.86 -14.36 -11.64
C PRO A 96 -4.62 -14.70 -10.80
N GLN A 97 -3.56 -15.19 -11.45
CA GLN A 97 -2.30 -15.51 -10.79
C GLN A 97 -1.75 -14.33 -9.96
N SER A 98 -1.92 -13.11 -10.43
CA SER A 98 -1.43 -11.90 -9.77
C SER A 98 -2.03 -11.64 -8.39
N VAL A 99 -3.21 -12.21 -8.05
CA VAL A 99 -3.85 -12.02 -6.76
C VAL A 99 -3.58 -13.16 -5.77
N LEU A 100 -3.03 -14.30 -6.21
CA LEU A 100 -2.82 -15.49 -5.37
C LEU A 100 -1.92 -15.20 -4.16
N GLN A 101 -0.96 -14.29 -4.30
CA GLN A 101 -0.07 -13.89 -3.21
C GLN A 101 -0.82 -13.26 -2.01
N TYR A 102 -2.00 -12.67 -2.22
CA TYR A 102 -2.80 -12.06 -1.16
C TYR A 102 -3.66 -13.06 -0.38
N LEU A 103 -3.70 -14.31 -0.82
CA LEU A 103 -4.39 -15.39 -0.12
C LEU A 103 -3.55 -15.96 1.03
N SER A 104 -2.26 -15.62 1.07
CA SER A 104 -1.34 -16.07 2.11
C SER A 104 -1.14 -14.98 3.16
N PRO A 105 -0.95 -15.37 4.42
CA PRO A 105 -0.58 -14.41 5.47
C PRO A 105 0.79 -13.79 5.17
N SER A 106 0.98 -12.57 5.65
CA SER A 106 2.27 -11.90 5.63
C SER A 106 2.69 -11.53 7.05
N ARG A 107 3.96 -11.11 7.22
CA ARG A 107 4.46 -10.68 8.52
C ARG A 107 3.59 -9.58 9.15
N TYR A 108 3.12 -8.63 8.35
CA TYR A 108 2.35 -7.48 8.84
C TYR A 108 0.84 -7.70 8.78
N CYS A 109 0.39 -8.68 7.99
CA CYS A 109 -1.01 -9.08 7.89
C CYS A 109 -1.14 -10.59 8.13
N PRO A 110 -1.20 -11.03 9.40
CA PRO A 110 -1.36 -12.44 9.76
C PRO A 110 -2.81 -12.90 9.53
N SER A 111 -3.24 -12.94 8.26
CA SER A 111 -4.63 -13.17 7.86
C SER A 111 -5.20 -14.50 8.33
N ASP A 112 -4.35 -15.51 8.54
CA ASP A 112 -4.70 -16.81 9.12
C ASP A 112 -5.29 -16.70 10.54
N ARG A 113 -4.87 -15.71 11.32
CA ARG A 113 -5.39 -15.46 12.67
C ARG A 113 -6.77 -14.82 12.68
N PHE A 114 -7.16 -14.17 11.60
CA PHE A 114 -8.45 -13.50 11.48
C PHE A 114 -9.58 -14.40 10.93
N LEU A 115 -9.30 -15.65 10.55
CA LEU A 115 -10.30 -16.52 9.91
C LEU A 115 -11.58 -16.69 10.72
N LEU A 116 -11.49 -16.96 12.02
CA LEU A 116 -12.65 -17.13 12.88
C LEU A 116 -13.43 -15.83 13.05
N PHE A 117 -12.71 -14.73 13.26
CA PHE A 117 -13.29 -13.40 13.36
C PHE A 117 -14.01 -13.01 12.07
N ALA A 118 -13.33 -13.10 10.92
CA ALA A 118 -13.88 -12.73 9.63
C ALA A 118 -15.12 -13.56 9.26
N ASN A 119 -15.10 -14.86 9.54
CA ASN A 119 -16.26 -15.72 9.32
C ASN A 119 -17.45 -15.37 10.21
N ARG A 120 -17.20 -15.05 11.47
CA ARG A 120 -18.24 -14.66 12.42
C ARG A 120 -18.89 -13.34 12.04
N GLU A 121 -18.08 -12.33 11.74
CA GLU A 121 -18.59 -10.96 11.48
C GLU A 121 -19.14 -10.81 10.05
N PHE A 122 -18.53 -11.44 9.05
CA PHE A 122 -18.82 -11.19 7.63
C PHE A 122 -19.21 -12.44 6.84
N GLY A 123 -19.06 -13.64 7.41
CA GLY A 123 -19.27 -14.89 6.68
C GLY A 123 -20.71 -15.12 6.20
N HIS A 124 -21.69 -14.46 6.80
CA HIS A 124 -23.10 -14.51 6.40
C HIS A 124 -23.42 -13.66 5.16
N ILE A 125 -22.48 -12.79 4.70
CA ILE A 125 -22.69 -11.92 3.54
C ILE A 125 -22.26 -12.68 2.28
N ALA A 126 -23.22 -12.97 1.40
CA ALA A 126 -23.01 -13.79 0.21
C ALA A 126 -22.26 -13.06 -0.90
N ASP A 127 -22.62 -11.80 -1.16
CA ASP A 127 -22.03 -11.00 -2.23
C ASP A 127 -20.66 -10.43 -1.84
N GLY A 128 -19.67 -10.59 -2.71
CA GLY A 128 -18.30 -10.14 -2.44
C GLY A 128 -18.18 -8.63 -2.28
N GLY A 129 -18.88 -7.86 -3.11
CA GLY A 129 -18.91 -6.40 -3.00
C GLY A 129 -19.50 -5.93 -1.68
N ALA A 130 -20.63 -6.50 -1.27
CA ALA A 130 -21.26 -6.20 0.02
C ALA A 130 -20.37 -6.59 1.20
N GLN A 131 -19.66 -7.72 1.11
CA GLN A 131 -18.73 -8.14 2.14
C GLN A 131 -17.55 -7.17 2.30
N VAL A 132 -16.94 -6.72 1.20
CA VAL A 132 -15.85 -5.72 1.25
C VAL A 132 -16.35 -4.42 1.87
N LEU A 133 -17.53 -3.94 1.48
CA LEU A 133 -18.11 -2.72 2.04
C LEU A 133 -18.38 -2.85 3.55
N ALA A 134 -18.88 -4.01 4.00
CA ALA A 134 -19.10 -4.29 5.43
C ALA A 134 -17.77 -4.32 6.23
N VAL A 135 -16.71 -4.89 5.65
CA VAL A 135 -15.37 -4.85 6.27
C VAL A 135 -14.85 -3.43 6.39
N LEU A 136 -14.99 -2.60 5.35
CA LEU A 136 -14.58 -1.19 5.38
C LEU A 136 -15.35 -0.39 6.42
N ASP A 137 -16.67 -0.61 6.52
CA ASP A 137 -17.52 0.03 7.52
C ASP A 137 -17.13 -0.40 8.94
N TRP A 138 -16.86 -1.69 9.13
CA TRP A 138 -16.38 -2.21 10.41
C TRP A 138 -15.06 -1.55 10.83
N ILE A 139 -14.08 -1.48 9.92
CA ILE A 139 -12.78 -0.83 10.18
C ILE A 139 -13.00 0.64 10.55
N HIS A 140 -13.83 1.35 9.78
CA HIS A 140 -14.11 2.77 10.04
C HIS A 140 -14.70 3.02 11.44
N ASN A 141 -15.51 2.09 11.94
CA ASN A 141 -16.21 2.24 13.23
C ASN A 141 -15.42 1.69 14.44
N HIS A 142 -14.37 0.88 14.22
CA HIS A 142 -13.68 0.17 15.30
C HIS A 142 -12.17 0.40 15.35
N VAL A 143 -11.60 1.04 14.33
CA VAL A 143 -10.14 1.26 14.23
C VAL A 143 -9.85 2.75 14.11
N ASP A 144 -9.11 3.27 15.08
CA ASP A 144 -8.63 4.65 15.06
C ASP A 144 -7.19 4.72 14.51
N TYR A 145 -6.95 5.68 13.61
CA TYR A 145 -5.60 5.96 13.18
C TYR A 145 -4.88 6.85 14.21
N THR A 146 -3.84 6.31 14.84
CA THR A 146 -3.02 7.04 15.78
C THR A 146 -1.62 7.27 15.23
N PRO A 147 -1.24 8.50 14.87
CA PRO A 147 0.10 8.79 14.37
C PRO A 147 1.20 8.46 15.40
N GLY A 148 2.34 7.94 14.90
CA GLY A 148 3.55 7.74 15.70
C GLY A 148 3.57 6.52 16.62
N VAL A 149 2.53 5.65 16.60
CA VAL A 149 2.49 4.43 17.42
C VAL A 149 3.03 3.19 16.70
N SER A 150 3.20 3.26 15.39
CA SER A 150 3.71 2.12 14.61
C SER A 150 5.19 1.91 14.82
N THR A 151 5.59 0.66 14.98
CA THR A 151 6.98 0.20 15.09
C THR A 151 7.24 -0.93 14.08
N VAL A 152 8.46 -1.43 14.04
CA VAL A 152 8.82 -2.60 13.19
C VAL A 152 8.10 -3.88 13.63
N GLU A 153 7.51 -3.89 14.82
CA GLU A 153 6.73 -5.02 15.36
C GLU A 153 5.22 -4.87 15.12
N THR A 154 4.77 -3.71 14.63
CA THR A 154 3.34 -3.46 14.42
C THR A 154 2.79 -4.33 13.32
N THR A 155 1.71 -5.05 13.61
CA THR A 155 0.96 -5.90 12.68
C THR A 155 -0.50 -5.47 12.63
N ALA A 156 -1.32 -6.12 11.80
CA ALA A 156 -2.76 -5.89 11.73
C ALA A 156 -3.56 -6.54 12.90
N GLU A 157 -2.88 -7.23 13.82
CA GLU A 157 -3.49 -7.89 15.00
C GLU A 157 -3.58 -6.94 16.19
#